data_7a6f3d2efb5a05d37eb4edd9b2cd965c
#
_entry.id   7a6f3d2efb5a05d37eb4edd9b2cd965c
#
_cell.length_a   1.000
_cell.length_b   1.000
_cell.length_c   1.000
_cell.angle_alpha   90.00
_cell.angle_beta   90.00
_cell.angle_gamma   90.00
#
_symmetry.space_group_name_H-M   'P 1'
#
loop_
_entity.id
_entity.type
_entity.pdbx_description
1 polymer ?
#
loop_
_entity_poly.entity_id
_entity_poly.type
_entity_poly.pdbx_seq_one_letter_code
_entity_poly.pdbx_strand_id
1 'polypeptide(L)'
;METTDVAALWDSPVYNAGFIVVKPTDASKQLYQTIRSMTSQSTDIDDQVALNKAIDALQRRNSGLRVTVLNKQRFQNGFEYFEGPRRWFPLKSDDKCTEKKRTNCPVVVHNKWIVGKEAKICRFREHLLWLFDDDDQYYTSNTRPYMTYTNKADSNQKLCNRTRLESEISALKSAMTIGYLLNRTVILPKFRIGRKALENPLNSLVHIKTFDGEFSGKYRENSFLRHPKVPHHIKTELYEQRVVMGKTDNLTVSRFDILRQFGGVKASVLVIGSLRDVNVALRNTSEDAAFGNKLDRALRRSDYRQSRRW
;
A
#
# COMPACT_ATOMS: atom_id res chain seq x y z
N MET A 1 -35.05 0.72 0.00
CA MET A 1 -34.57 1.74 0.95
C MET A 1 -35.69 2.50 1.68
N GLU A 2 -36.95 2.30 1.37
CA GLU A 2 -38.05 3.08 1.98
C GLU A 2 -38.21 2.86 3.49
N THR A 3 -37.79 1.74 4.00
CA THR A 3 -38.00 1.36 5.41
C THR A 3 -36.74 1.42 6.29
N THR A 4 -35.61 1.95 5.81
CA THR A 4 -34.34 1.95 6.52
C THR A 4 -34.02 3.34 7.07
N ASP A 5 -33.66 3.46 8.32
CA ASP A 5 -33.21 4.71 8.95
C ASP A 5 -31.71 4.90 8.81
N VAL A 6 -30.93 3.82 8.95
CA VAL A 6 -29.48 3.80 8.83
C VAL A 6 -29.02 2.61 7.98
N ALA A 7 -28.17 2.86 6.99
CA ALA A 7 -27.48 1.83 6.26
C ALA A 7 -25.96 1.96 6.47
N ALA A 8 -25.32 0.91 6.94
CA ALA A 8 -23.90 0.95 7.32
C ALA A 8 -23.08 -0.13 6.60
N LEU A 9 -21.81 0.14 6.42
CA LEU A 9 -20.84 -0.85 6.01
C LEU A 9 -20.75 -1.96 7.07
N TRP A 10 -20.60 -3.22 6.62
CA TRP A 10 -20.44 -4.36 7.50
C TRP A 10 -18.98 -4.76 7.64
N ASP A 11 -18.55 -4.95 8.86
CA ASP A 11 -17.18 -5.28 9.21
C ASP A 11 -17.15 -6.45 10.20
N SER A 12 -17.85 -7.50 9.84
CA SER A 12 -18.16 -8.69 10.63
C SER A 12 -17.34 -8.85 11.92
N PRO A 13 -17.99 -8.89 13.11
CA PRO A 13 -19.45 -8.98 13.31
C PRO A 13 -20.15 -7.64 13.62
N VAL A 14 -19.55 -6.50 13.29
CA VAL A 14 -20.03 -5.17 13.69
C VAL A 14 -20.32 -4.26 12.50
N TYR A 15 -21.14 -3.24 12.69
CA TYR A 15 -21.29 -2.14 11.73
C TYR A 15 -20.06 -1.24 11.76
N ASN A 16 -19.62 -0.82 10.58
CA ASN A 16 -18.47 0.07 10.42
C ASN A 16 -18.92 1.53 10.43
N ALA A 17 -18.34 2.34 11.33
CA ALA A 17 -18.64 3.75 11.45
C ALA A 17 -18.04 4.63 10.33
N GLY A 18 -17.08 4.12 9.57
CA GLY A 18 -16.34 4.89 8.55
C GLY A 18 -17.14 5.19 7.28
N PHE A 19 -18.24 4.47 7.02
CA PHE A 19 -19.18 4.79 5.94
C PHE A 19 -20.60 4.36 6.30
N ILE A 20 -21.44 5.34 6.53
CA ILE A 20 -22.86 5.16 6.85
C ILE A 20 -23.73 6.12 6.04
N VAL A 21 -24.93 5.69 5.72
CA VAL A 21 -25.98 6.50 5.07
C VAL A 21 -27.13 6.60 6.07
N VAL A 22 -27.57 7.81 6.37
CA VAL A 22 -28.58 8.08 7.38
C VAL A 22 -29.72 8.88 6.80
N LYS A 23 -30.97 8.46 7.05
CA LYS A 23 -32.14 9.30 6.83
C LYS A 23 -32.40 10.13 8.11
N PRO A 24 -32.87 11.37 7.98
CA PRO A 24 -33.14 12.25 9.13
C PRO A 24 -34.49 11.92 9.79
N THR A 25 -34.64 10.68 10.28
CA THR A 25 -35.80 10.22 11.05
C THR A 25 -35.60 10.47 12.55
N ASP A 26 -36.67 10.43 13.33
CA ASP A 26 -36.54 10.61 14.78
C ASP A 26 -35.74 9.47 15.42
N ALA A 27 -35.85 8.25 14.91
CA ALA A 27 -35.05 7.12 15.35
C ALA A 27 -33.54 7.32 15.06
N SER A 28 -33.18 7.86 13.90
CA SER A 28 -31.77 8.17 13.60
C SER A 28 -31.23 9.36 14.41
N LYS A 29 -32.05 10.38 14.66
CA LYS A 29 -31.67 11.48 15.57
C LYS A 29 -31.41 10.97 16.98
N GLN A 30 -32.24 10.07 17.48
CA GLN A 30 -32.06 9.43 18.77
C GLN A 30 -30.77 8.60 18.83
N LEU A 31 -30.43 7.89 17.73
CA LEU A 31 -29.16 7.19 17.61
C LEU A 31 -27.97 8.14 17.79
N TYR A 32 -27.94 9.27 17.07
CA TYR A 32 -26.86 10.24 17.19
C TYR A 32 -26.77 10.88 18.58
N GLN A 33 -27.90 11.17 19.20
CA GLN A 33 -27.93 11.68 20.60
C GLN A 33 -27.33 10.66 21.56
N THR A 34 -27.65 9.37 21.36
CA THR A 34 -27.10 8.27 22.17
C THR A 34 -25.59 8.12 21.98
N ILE A 35 -25.11 8.15 20.73
CA ILE A 35 -23.66 8.11 20.41
C ILE A 35 -22.96 9.31 21.07
N ARG A 36 -23.47 10.52 20.88
CA ARG A 36 -22.92 11.74 21.45
C ARG A 36 -22.82 11.67 22.99
N SER A 37 -23.85 11.16 23.65
CA SER A 37 -23.83 10.96 25.08
C SER A 37 -22.73 9.99 25.52
N MET A 38 -22.56 8.86 24.81
CA MET A 38 -21.52 7.88 25.13
C MET A 38 -20.10 8.44 24.91
N THR A 39 -19.87 9.15 23.81
CA THR A 39 -18.54 9.71 23.50
C THR A 39 -18.17 10.91 24.35
N SER A 40 -19.16 11.66 24.86
CA SER A 40 -18.92 12.79 25.81
C SER A 40 -18.61 12.33 27.24
N GLN A 41 -19.04 11.12 27.62
CA GLN A 41 -18.82 10.56 28.94
C GLN A 41 -17.51 9.76 29.06
N SER A 42 -16.89 9.37 27.94
CA SER A 42 -15.66 8.60 27.94
C SER A 42 -14.82 8.90 26.71
N THR A 43 -13.57 9.27 26.93
CA THR A 43 -12.56 9.48 25.88
C THR A 43 -12.04 8.17 25.26
N ASP A 44 -12.32 7.04 25.90
CA ASP A 44 -11.79 5.73 25.51
C ASP A 44 -12.73 4.97 24.55
N ILE A 45 -13.89 5.53 24.24
CA ILE A 45 -14.85 4.93 23.32
C ILE A 45 -14.64 5.51 21.93
N ASP A 46 -14.17 4.67 20.98
CA ASP A 46 -14.10 5.07 19.59
C ASP A 46 -15.50 5.14 18.95
N ASP A 47 -15.57 5.79 17.79
CA ASP A 47 -16.81 6.03 17.04
C ASP A 47 -17.51 4.73 16.62
N GLN A 48 -16.75 3.69 16.27
CA GLN A 48 -17.33 2.40 15.88
C GLN A 48 -17.90 1.64 17.06
N VAL A 49 -17.24 1.66 18.20
CA VAL A 49 -17.76 1.05 19.45
C VAL A 49 -19.01 1.78 19.91
N ALA A 50 -19.00 3.12 19.88
CA ALA A 50 -20.16 3.94 20.26
C ALA A 50 -21.36 3.66 19.34
N LEU A 51 -21.16 3.61 18.02
CA LEU A 51 -22.20 3.30 17.03
C LEU A 51 -22.87 1.96 17.33
N ASN A 52 -22.08 0.90 17.50
CA ASN A 52 -22.62 -0.45 17.72
C ASN A 52 -23.34 -0.57 19.05
N LYS A 53 -22.79 -0.03 20.12
CA LYS A 53 -23.45 0.00 21.44
C LYS A 53 -24.77 0.78 21.42
N ALA A 54 -24.80 1.91 20.69
CA ALA A 54 -26.02 2.73 20.58
C ALA A 54 -27.10 2.02 19.77
N ILE A 55 -26.74 1.36 18.66
CA ILE A 55 -27.67 0.54 17.88
C ILE A 55 -28.27 -0.56 18.76
N ASP A 56 -27.43 -1.32 19.45
CA ASP A 56 -27.88 -2.40 20.33
C ASP A 56 -28.81 -1.89 21.45
N ALA A 57 -28.48 -0.76 22.07
CA ALA A 57 -29.28 -0.19 23.12
C ALA A 57 -30.67 0.25 22.64
N LEU A 58 -30.73 0.87 21.46
CA LEU A 58 -32.00 1.34 20.89
C LEU A 58 -32.86 0.19 20.37
N GLN A 59 -32.27 -0.82 19.77
CA GLN A 59 -33.00 -2.01 19.34
C GLN A 59 -33.60 -2.79 20.50
N ARG A 60 -32.87 -2.93 21.61
CA ARG A 60 -33.41 -3.56 22.84
C ARG A 60 -34.58 -2.79 23.46
N ARG A 61 -34.63 -1.47 23.26
CA ARG A 61 -35.72 -0.61 23.75
C ARG A 61 -36.92 -0.51 22.81
N ASN A 62 -36.92 -1.29 21.72
CA ASN A 62 -37.95 -1.21 20.66
C ASN A 62 -38.15 0.21 20.11
N SER A 63 -37.08 0.97 19.96
CA SER A 63 -37.13 2.38 19.51
C SER A 63 -37.61 2.56 18.06
N GLY A 64 -37.88 1.48 17.35
CA GLY A 64 -38.24 1.52 15.93
C GLY A 64 -37.07 1.77 14.99
N LEU A 65 -35.82 1.86 15.49
CA LEU A 65 -34.63 2.06 14.66
C LEU A 65 -34.39 0.87 13.72
N ARG A 66 -34.39 1.15 12.43
CA ARG A 66 -34.15 0.16 11.36
C ARG A 66 -32.78 0.36 10.75
N VAL A 67 -31.87 -0.59 11.04
CA VAL A 67 -30.51 -0.59 10.52
C VAL A 67 -30.34 -1.71 9.52
N THR A 68 -29.75 -1.41 8.37
CA THR A 68 -29.45 -2.38 7.32
C THR A 68 -27.98 -2.36 6.95
N VAL A 69 -27.50 -3.49 6.42
CA VAL A 69 -26.15 -3.60 5.89
C VAL A 69 -26.15 -3.11 4.43
N LEU A 70 -25.21 -2.25 4.08
CA LEU A 70 -24.97 -1.85 2.69
C LEU A 70 -24.53 -3.06 1.86
N ASN A 71 -24.86 -3.07 0.58
CA ASN A 71 -24.47 -4.15 -0.32
C ASN A 71 -22.94 -4.33 -0.32
N LYS A 72 -22.46 -5.45 0.19
CA LYS A 72 -21.03 -5.75 0.39
C LYS A 72 -20.23 -5.80 -0.92
N GLN A 73 -20.86 -6.02 -2.06
CA GLN A 73 -20.18 -6.01 -3.37
C GLN A 73 -19.92 -4.58 -3.84
N ARG A 74 -20.84 -3.67 -3.53
CA ARG A 74 -20.75 -2.26 -3.96
C ARG A 74 -20.04 -1.36 -2.94
N PHE A 75 -20.17 -1.68 -1.67
CA PHE A 75 -19.59 -0.91 -0.55
C PHE A 75 -18.61 -1.83 0.18
N GLN A 76 -17.32 -1.72 -0.15
CA GLN A 76 -16.30 -2.62 0.35
C GLN A 76 -15.42 -1.96 1.41
N ASN A 77 -15.04 -2.74 2.40
CA ASN A 77 -13.97 -2.35 3.32
C ASN A 77 -12.59 -2.70 2.72
N GLY A 78 -11.53 -2.18 3.34
CA GLY A 78 -10.18 -2.34 2.82
C GLY A 78 -9.71 -3.80 2.80
N PHE A 79 -10.17 -4.65 3.73
CA PHE A 79 -9.83 -6.07 3.71
C PHE A 79 -10.45 -6.79 2.52
N GLU A 80 -11.75 -6.62 2.31
CA GLU A 80 -12.45 -7.25 1.19
C GLU A 80 -11.90 -6.81 -0.17
N TYR A 81 -11.59 -5.53 -0.30
CA TYR A 81 -11.12 -4.97 -1.56
C TYR A 81 -9.66 -5.31 -1.86
N PHE A 82 -8.75 -5.16 -0.89
CA PHE A 82 -7.31 -5.25 -1.13
C PHE A 82 -6.69 -6.59 -0.71
N GLU A 83 -7.19 -7.26 0.32
CA GLU A 83 -6.52 -8.38 0.98
C GLU A 83 -7.32 -9.67 1.01
N GLY A 84 -8.65 -9.61 0.99
CA GLY A 84 -9.54 -10.76 1.13
C GLY A 84 -9.39 -11.81 0.02
N PRO A 85 -9.90 -13.03 0.23
CA PRO A 85 -9.82 -14.13 -0.74
C PRO A 85 -10.56 -13.82 -2.05
N ARG A 86 -11.53 -12.92 -1.99
CA ARG A 86 -12.28 -12.40 -3.15
C ARG A 86 -11.84 -11.00 -3.55
N ARG A 87 -10.63 -10.61 -3.13
CA ARG A 87 -10.09 -9.30 -3.42
C ARG A 87 -10.30 -8.91 -4.87
N TRP A 88 -10.71 -7.67 -5.08
CA TRP A 88 -10.86 -7.09 -6.39
C TRP A 88 -9.52 -6.78 -7.05
N PHE A 89 -8.47 -6.80 -6.26
CA PHE A 89 -7.12 -6.56 -6.73
C PHE A 89 -6.30 -7.88 -6.85
N PRO A 90 -5.44 -8.03 -7.88
CA PRO A 90 -5.30 -7.06 -8.96
C PRO A 90 -6.54 -7.04 -9.83
N LEU A 91 -7.12 -5.90 -10.02
CA LEU A 91 -8.03 -5.72 -11.14
C LEU A 91 -7.23 -6.13 -12.38
N LYS A 92 -7.46 -7.33 -12.87
CA LYS A 92 -7.23 -7.58 -14.27
C LYS A 92 -8.19 -6.60 -14.93
N SER A 93 -7.60 -5.47 -15.37
CA SER A 93 -8.19 -4.41 -16.16
C SER A 93 -9.69 -4.57 -16.45
N ASP A 94 -10.40 -3.49 -16.39
CA ASP A 94 -11.61 -3.14 -17.16
C ASP A 94 -12.72 -4.20 -17.43
N ASP A 95 -12.37 -5.49 -17.54
CA ASP A 95 -13.33 -6.55 -17.91
C ASP A 95 -14.40 -6.86 -16.88
N LYS A 96 -14.19 -6.54 -15.58
CA LYS A 96 -15.17 -6.87 -14.55
C LYS A 96 -16.18 -5.76 -14.26
N CYS A 97 -15.82 -4.51 -14.53
CA CYS A 97 -16.63 -3.33 -14.28
C CYS A 97 -16.94 -2.55 -15.56
N THR A 98 -17.33 -3.24 -16.60
CA THR A 98 -17.84 -2.61 -17.83
C THR A 98 -19.22 -2.01 -17.60
N GLU A 99 -19.64 -1.08 -18.46
CA GLU A 99 -20.99 -0.47 -18.38
C GLU A 99 -22.11 -1.48 -18.27
N LYS A 100 -21.98 -2.63 -18.93
CA LYS A 100 -22.95 -3.74 -18.90
C LYS A 100 -22.97 -4.52 -17.57
N LYS A 101 -21.96 -4.39 -16.70
CA LYS A 101 -21.83 -5.11 -15.42
C LYS A 101 -21.74 -4.20 -14.19
N ARG A 102 -22.17 -2.94 -14.32
CA ARG A 102 -22.06 -1.92 -13.24
C ARG A 102 -22.79 -2.27 -11.94
N THR A 103 -23.77 -3.16 -11.98
CA THR A 103 -24.59 -3.48 -10.80
C THR A 103 -23.80 -4.11 -9.64
N ASN A 104 -22.70 -4.80 -9.94
CA ASN A 104 -21.91 -5.52 -8.93
C ASN A 104 -20.51 -4.92 -8.68
N CYS A 105 -20.21 -3.76 -9.28
CA CYS A 105 -18.91 -3.12 -9.09
C CYS A 105 -18.86 -2.33 -7.80
N PRO A 106 -17.70 -2.30 -7.11
CA PRO A 106 -17.50 -1.40 -5.99
C PRO A 106 -17.71 0.06 -6.39
N VAL A 107 -18.52 0.77 -5.63
CA VAL A 107 -18.74 2.23 -5.77
C VAL A 107 -18.11 3.00 -4.63
N VAL A 108 -17.87 2.32 -3.51
CA VAL A 108 -17.18 2.85 -2.35
C VAL A 108 -16.16 1.82 -1.87
N VAL A 109 -14.96 2.29 -1.59
CA VAL A 109 -13.91 1.53 -0.91
C VAL A 109 -13.49 2.30 0.32
N HIS A 110 -13.87 1.79 1.50
CA HIS A 110 -13.42 2.34 2.76
C HIS A 110 -12.05 1.74 3.11
N ASN A 111 -10.98 2.51 2.94
CA ASN A 111 -9.59 2.09 3.11
C ASN A 111 -9.21 1.85 4.57
N LYS A 112 -9.79 0.83 5.16
CA LYS A 112 -9.59 0.30 6.51
C LYS A 112 -8.63 -0.91 6.48
N TRP A 113 -8.32 -1.48 7.62
CA TRP A 113 -7.38 -2.60 7.79
C TRP A 113 -5.94 -2.26 7.43
N ILE A 114 -5.61 -0.98 7.48
CA ILE A 114 -4.25 -0.45 7.40
C ILE A 114 -4.14 0.77 8.30
N VAL A 115 -3.09 0.86 9.09
CA VAL A 115 -2.89 1.92 10.08
C VAL A 115 -2.01 3.03 9.52
N GLY A 116 -2.43 4.27 9.74
CA GLY A 116 -1.70 5.47 9.37
C GLY A 116 -2.13 6.09 8.06
N LYS A 117 -2.06 7.42 7.98
CA LYS A 117 -2.42 8.21 6.80
C LYS A 117 -1.54 7.84 5.60
N GLU A 118 -0.24 7.78 5.83
CA GLU A 118 0.78 7.51 4.81
C GLU A 118 0.56 6.13 4.16
N ALA A 119 0.26 5.13 4.99
CA ALA A 119 -0.01 3.77 4.52
C ALA A 119 -1.31 3.70 3.71
N LYS A 120 -2.35 4.44 4.10
CA LYS A 120 -3.61 4.54 3.35
C LYS A 120 -3.42 5.21 2.00
N ILE A 121 -2.64 6.29 1.93
CA ILE A 121 -2.31 6.99 0.69
C ILE A 121 -1.48 6.08 -0.23
N CYS A 122 -0.43 5.46 0.30
CA CYS A 122 0.42 4.52 -0.44
C CYS A 122 -0.42 3.40 -1.07
N ARG A 123 -1.30 2.77 -0.29
CA ARG A 123 -2.21 1.72 -0.79
C ARG A 123 -3.11 2.23 -1.92
N PHE A 124 -3.70 3.41 -1.79
CA PHE A 124 -4.51 3.98 -2.86
C PHE A 124 -3.70 4.32 -4.11
N ARG A 125 -2.48 4.84 -3.95
CA ARG A 125 -1.58 5.09 -5.09
C ARG A 125 -1.19 3.79 -5.79
N GLU A 126 -0.82 2.74 -5.06
CA GLU A 126 -0.52 1.42 -5.63
C GLU A 126 -1.65 0.86 -6.51
N HIS A 127 -2.88 1.30 -6.27
CA HIS A 127 -4.09 0.85 -6.96
C HIS A 127 -4.69 1.90 -7.92
N LEU A 128 -4.00 3.03 -8.14
CA LEU A 128 -4.47 4.15 -8.97
C LEU A 128 -5.82 4.73 -8.49
N LEU A 129 -6.10 4.64 -7.20
CA LEU A 129 -7.32 5.14 -6.57
C LEU A 129 -7.13 6.46 -5.82
N TRP A 130 -5.89 6.93 -5.69
CA TRP A 130 -5.61 8.21 -5.06
C TRP A 130 -5.77 9.34 -6.08
N LEU A 131 -6.77 10.20 -5.88
CA LEU A 131 -7.14 11.26 -6.81
C LEU A 131 -6.61 12.64 -6.38
N PHE A 132 -6.18 12.77 -5.12
CA PHE A 132 -5.84 14.04 -4.48
C PHE A 132 -4.34 14.17 -4.24
N ASP A 133 -3.52 13.99 -5.28
CA ASP A 133 -2.18 14.53 -5.21
C ASP A 133 -2.29 16.02 -5.56
N ASP A 134 -2.32 16.88 -4.53
CA ASP A 134 -2.43 18.33 -4.65
C ASP A 134 -1.21 18.89 -5.39
N ASP A 135 -0.12 18.18 -5.38
CA ASP A 135 1.11 18.51 -6.07
C ASP A 135 1.29 17.59 -7.29
N ASP A 136 1.01 18.14 -8.47
CA ASP A 136 1.31 17.45 -9.74
C ASP A 136 2.79 17.05 -9.85
N GLN A 137 3.68 17.68 -9.06
CA GLN A 137 5.10 17.34 -8.99
C GLN A 137 5.34 15.89 -8.55
N TYR A 138 4.42 15.25 -7.83
CA TYR A 138 4.56 13.84 -7.50
C TYR A 138 4.74 12.96 -8.75
N TYR A 139 4.02 13.27 -9.81
CA TYR A 139 4.04 12.52 -11.07
C TYR A 139 4.90 13.18 -12.14
N THR A 140 5.07 14.51 -12.11
CA THR A 140 5.67 15.29 -13.20
C THR A 140 7.05 15.83 -12.87
N SER A 141 7.51 15.72 -11.61
CA SER A 141 8.81 16.24 -11.21
C SER A 141 9.94 15.52 -11.95
N ASN A 142 10.62 16.26 -12.82
CA ASN A 142 11.80 15.82 -13.57
C ASN A 142 13.12 16.09 -12.81
N THR A 143 13.06 16.46 -11.54
CA THR A 143 14.27 16.82 -10.76
C THR A 143 15.22 15.66 -10.53
N ARG A 144 14.73 14.41 -10.65
CA ARG A 144 15.53 13.19 -10.51
C ARG A 144 15.08 12.13 -11.49
N PRO A 145 16.00 11.46 -12.17
CA PRO A 145 15.66 10.29 -12.97
C PRO A 145 15.22 9.15 -12.05
N TYR A 146 14.54 8.19 -12.65
CA TYR A 146 13.98 7.03 -11.94
C TYR A 146 14.81 5.79 -12.16
N MET A 147 14.63 4.82 -11.28
CA MET A 147 15.05 3.44 -11.50
C MET A 147 13.99 2.47 -11.02
N THR A 148 13.95 1.31 -11.61
CA THR A 148 13.15 0.17 -11.13
C THR A 148 13.96 -1.11 -11.26
N TYR A 149 13.46 -2.19 -10.66
CA TYR A 149 14.09 -3.50 -10.74
C TYR A 149 13.04 -4.60 -10.90
N THR A 150 13.45 -5.75 -11.38
CA THR A 150 12.54 -6.87 -11.61
C THR A 150 12.69 -7.91 -10.50
N ASN A 151 11.55 -8.39 -9.97
CA ASN A 151 11.51 -9.50 -9.02
C ASN A 151 11.09 -10.81 -9.70
N LYS A 152 11.55 -11.04 -10.96
CA LYS A 152 11.33 -12.33 -11.61
C LYS A 152 12.06 -13.41 -10.80
N ALA A 153 11.30 -14.24 -10.11
CA ALA A 153 11.84 -15.47 -9.56
C ALA A 153 12.18 -16.41 -10.72
N ASP A 154 13.34 -17.01 -10.68
CA ASP A 154 13.55 -18.21 -11.48
C ASP A 154 12.46 -19.21 -11.07
N SER A 155 11.69 -19.67 -12.06
CA SER A 155 10.50 -20.52 -11.89
C SER A 155 10.79 -21.84 -11.17
N ASN A 156 12.06 -22.20 -11.01
CA ASN A 156 12.52 -23.47 -10.47
C ASN A 156 12.88 -23.46 -8.99
N GLN A 157 12.94 -22.34 -8.31
CA GLN A 157 13.25 -22.31 -6.87
C GLN A 157 11.99 -22.39 -6.02
N LYS A 158 11.75 -23.57 -5.42
CA LYS A 158 10.76 -23.75 -4.34
C LYS A 158 11.28 -23.16 -3.03
N LEU A 159 11.33 -21.82 -2.94
CA LEU A 159 11.70 -21.14 -1.70
C LEU A 159 10.57 -21.22 -0.67
N CYS A 160 10.92 -21.38 0.60
CA CYS A 160 9.94 -21.25 1.69
C CYS A 160 9.49 -19.78 1.85
N ASN A 161 8.38 -19.53 2.53
CA ASN A 161 7.82 -18.18 2.67
C ASN A 161 8.75 -17.19 3.37
N ARG A 162 9.51 -17.65 4.35
CA ARG A 162 10.47 -16.83 5.10
C ARG A 162 11.60 -16.38 4.19
N THR A 163 12.19 -17.32 3.46
CA THR A 163 13.28 -17.04 2.51
C THR A 163 12.84 -16.07 1.40
N ARG A 164 11.59 -16.22 0.90
CA ARG A 164 11.06 -15.28 -0.10
C ARG A 164 10.94 -13.86 0.45
N LEU A 165 10.43 -13.71 1.66
CA LEU A 165 10.31 -12.41 2.29
C LEU A 165 11.68 -11.76 2.53
N GLU A 166 12.63 -12.51 3.06
CA GLU A 166 13.99 -12.04 3.29
C GLU A 166 14.66 -11.62 1.98
N SER A 167 14.45 -12.40 0.92
CA SER A 167 14.92 -12.09 -0.44
C SER A 167 14.30 -10.81 -1.01
N GLU A 168 12.98 -10.59 -0.81
CA GLU A 168 12.34 -9.33 -1.24
C GLU A 168 12.82 -8.12 -0.44
N ILE A 169 13.06 -8.27 0.86
CA ILE A 169 13.63 -7.22 1.71
C ILE A 169 15.08 -6.92 1.28
N SER A 170 15.88 -7.94 1.01
CA SER A 170 17.26 -7.77 0.51
C SER A 170 17.28 -7.04 -0.84
N ALA A 171 16.41 -7.43 -1.78
CA ALA A 171 16.29 -6.75 -3.06
C ALA A 171 15.86 -5.28 -2.91
N LEU A 172 14.91 -5.00 -2.02
CA LEU A 172 14.49 -3.63 -1.70
C LEU A 172 15.64 -2.82 -1.10
N LYS A 173 16.40 -3.41 -0.16
CA LYS A 173 17.59 -2.78 0.42
C LYS A 173 18.59 -2.41 -0.65
N SER A 174 18.93 -3.33 -1.53
CA SER A 174 19.87 -3.09 -2.63
C SER A 174 19.35 -2.06 -3.62
N ALA A 175 18.07 -2.09 -3.96
CA ALA A 175 17.46 -1.09 -4.85
C ALA A 175 17.54 0.32 -4.25
N MET A 176 17.19 0.49 -2.97
CA MET A 176 17.26 1.79 -2.29
C MET A 176 18.72 2.29 -2.20
N THR A 177 19.67 1.38 -1.98
CA THR A 177 21.10 1.73 -1.96
C THR A 177 21.58 2.16 -3.35
N ILE A 178 21.23 1.45 -4.40
CA ILE A 178 21.57 1.84 -5.79
C ILE A 178 20.92 3.18 -6.14
N GLY A 179 19.65 3.37 -5.80
CA GLY A 179 18.94 4.63 -5.99
C GLY A 179 19.63 5.82 -5.29
N TYR A 180 20.11 5.59 -4.07
CA TYR A 180 20.91 6.58 -3.33
C TYR A 180 22.23 6.90 -4.05
N LEU A 181 23.00 5.88 -4.45
CA LEU A 181 24.29 6.04 -5.13
C LEU A 181 24.18 6.75 -6.48
N LEU A 182 23.11 6.49 -7.22
CA LEU A 182 22.87 7.05 -8.55
C LEU A 182 22.01 8.34 -8.53
N ASN A 183 21.59 8.79 -7.34
CA ASN A 183 20.64 9.89 -7.17
C ASN A 183 19.36 9.70 -7.99
N ARG A 184 18.81 8.47 -8.01
CA ARG A 184 17.58 8.10 -8.72
C ARG A 184 16.45 7.78 -7.75
N THR A 185 15.22 8.15 -8.11
CA THR A 185 14.02 7.74 -7.36
C THR A 185 13.66 6.31 -7.73
N VAL A 186 13.47 5.45 -6.73
CA VAL A 186 13.20 4.02 -6.92
C VAL A 186 11.72 3.78 -7.15
N ILE A 187 11.32 3.31 -8.32
CA ILE A 187 9.98 2.81 -8.58
C ILE A 187 9.93 1.36 -8.13
N LEU A 188 9.12 1.08 -7.12
CA LEU A 188 9.03 -0.24 -6.51
C LEU A 188 8.31 -1.23 -7.42
N PRO A 189 8.77 -2.49 -7.51
CA PRO A 189 8.01 -3.53 -8.17
C PRO A 189 6.87 -4.02 -7.28
N LYS A 190 6.02 -4.90 -7.80
CA LYS A 190 5.14 -5.70 -6.98
C LYS A 190 5.92 -6.82 -6.32
N PHE A 191 5.75 -6.97 -5.02
CA PHE A 191 6.49 -7.95 -4.22
C PHE A 191 5.81 -9.32 -4.25
N ARG A 192 6.60 -10.39 -4.34
CA ARG A 192 6.08 -11.76 -4.40
C ARG A 192 6.36 -12.51 -3.13
N ILE A 193 5.41 -12.43 -2.19
CA ILE A 193 5.51 -13.03 -0.86
C ILE A 193 4.46 -14.16 -0.73
N GLY A 194 4.76 -15.14 0.11
CA GLY A 194 3.85 -16.23 0.43
C GLY A 194 3.94 -17.43 -0.50
N ARG A 195 3.25 -18.52 -0.13
CA ARG A 195 3.36 -19.83 -0.80
C ARG A 195 3.02 -19.79 -2.29
N LYS A 196 2.07 -18.97 -2.68
CA LYS A 196 1.60 -18.85 -4.07
C LYS A 196 2.34 -17.77 -4.85
N ALA A 197 3.41 -17.18 -4.30
CA ALA A 197 4.12 -16.04 -4.89
C ALA A 197 3.17 -14.93 -5.40
N LEU A 198 2.10 -14.68 -4.65
CA LEU A 198 1.12 -13.65 -4.99
C LEU A 198 1.77 -12.27 -4.89
N GLU A 199 1.34 -11.39 -5.75
CA GLU A 199 1.74 -9.98 -5.70
C GLU A 199 1.21 -9.33 -4.43
N ASN A 200 2.09 -8.68 -3.70
CA ASN A 200 1.80 -8.03 -2.43
C ASN A 200 2.24 -6.55 -2.47
N PRO A 201 1.52 -5.67 -1.76
CA PRO A 201 1.86 -4.27 -1.64
C PRO A 201 3.05 -4.05 -0.70
N LEU A 202 3.61 -2.83 -0.71
CA LEU A 202 4.76 -2.45 0.11
C LEU A 202 4.53 -2.66 1.61
N ASN A 203 3.31 -2.44 2.11
CA ASN A 203 2.98 -2.65 3.53
C ASN A 203 3.09 -4.11 4.00
N SER A 204 3.24 -5.05 3.07
CA SER A 204 3.54 -6.46 3.41
C SER A 204 5.01 -6.70 3.74
N LEU A 205 5.90 -5.80 3.33
CA LEU A 205 7.35 -5.87 3.60
C LEU A 205 7.76 -5.00 4.78
N VAL A 206 7.30 -3.75 4.79
CA VAL A 206 7.77 -2.72 5.70
C VAL A 206 6.62 -2.00 6.40
N HIS A 207 6.93 -1.34 7.52
CA HIS A 207 5.99 -0.41 8.14
C HIS A 207 6.02 0.93 7.38
N ILE A 208 4.96 1.20 6.61
CA ILE A 208 4.93 2.33 5.66
C ILE A 208 5.23 3.68 6.32
N LYS A 209 4.66 3.97 7.49
CA LYS A 209 4.90 5.24 8.18
C LYS A 209 6.38 5.48 8.44
N THR A 210 7.10 4.43 8.88
CA THR A 210 8.55 4.53 9.13
C THR A 210 9.32 4.65 7.83
N PHE A 211 8.97 3.83 6.83
CA PHE A 211 9.63 3.84 5.53
C PHE A 211 9.45 5.18 4.81
N ASP A 212 8.24 5.69 4.77
CA ASP A 212 7.92 6.99 4.15
C ASP A 212 8.55 8.15 4.92
N GLY A 213 8.56 8.09 6.26
CA GLY A 213 9.21 9.09 7.10
C GLY A 213 10.71 9.25 6.82
N GLU A 214 11.41 8.16 6.48
CA GLU A 214 12.85 8.19 6.16
C GLU A 214 13.14 8.44 4.68
N PHE A 215 12.24 7.99 3.78
CA PHE A 215 12.48 7.93 2.33
C PHE A 215 11.41 8.61 1.48
N SER A 216 10.62 9.53 2.05
CA SER A 216 9.66 10.32 1.27
C SER A 216 10.32 10.98 0.06
N GLY A 217 9.69 10.88 -1.10
CA GLY A 217 10.24 11.38 -2.36
C GLY A 217 11.41 10.58 -2.97
N LYS A 218 11.94 9.56 -2.27
CA LYS A 218 13.02 8.69 -2.77
C LYS A 218 12.50 7.43 -3.43
N TYR A 219 11.21 7.15 -3.31
CA TYR A 219 10.57 6.03 -3.96
C TYR A 219 9.22 6.41 -4.58
N ARG A 220 8.71 5.54 -5.43
CA ARG A 220 7.36 5.57 -6.01
C ARG A 220 6.77 4.17 -5.96
N GLU A 221 5.46 4.09 -5.92
CA GLU A 221 4.72 2.83 -5.93
C GLU A 221 4.83 2.12 -7.28
N ASN A 222 4.54 0.83 -7.29
CA ASN A 222 4.60 -0.01 -8.49
C ASN A 222 3.67 0.44 -9.64
N SER A 223 2.65 1.22 -9.33
CA SER A 223 1.69 1.76 -10.29
C SER A 223 2.16 3.05 -10.96
N PHE A 224 3.24 3.67 -10.49
CA PHE A 224 3.68 5.01 -10.91
C PHE A 224 3.73 5.16 -12.42
N LEU A 225 4.45 4.31 -13.13
CA LEU A 225 4.59 4.40 -14.60
C LEU A 225 3.26 4.20 -15.35
N ARG A 226 2.24 3.62 -14.72
CA ARG A 226 0.92 3.43 -15.31
C ARG A 226 -0.02 4.61 -15.06
N HIS A 227 0.36 5.53 -14.18
CA HIS A 227 -0.50 6.67 -13.84
C HIS A 227 -0.62 7.65 -15.01
N PRO A 228 -1.84 8.14 -15.34
CA PRO A 228 -2.05 9.04 -16.48
C PRO A 228 -1.22 10.31 -16.43
N LYS A 229 -1.02 10.91 -15.26
CA LYS A 229 -0.25 12.15 -15.05
C LYS A 229 1.27 11.98 -15.28
N VAL A 230 1.81 10.78 -15.29
CA VAL A 230 3.25 10.58 -15.56
C VAL A 230 3.54 10.88 -17.04
N PRO A 231 4.49 11.78 -17.34
CA PRO A 231 4.83 12.17 -18.70
C PRO A 231 5.20 10.99 -19.59
N HIS A 232 4.84 11.07 -20.88
CA HIS A 232 5.05 9.99 -21.83
C HIS A 232 6.53 9.61 -21.96
N HIS A 233 7.43 10.59 -22.02
CA HIS A 233 8.87 10.33 -22.13
C HIS A 233 9.40 9.50 -20.96
N ILE A 234 8.92 9.72 -19.72
CA ILE A 234 9.31 8.89 -18.56
C ILE A 234 8.85 7.44 -18.73
N LYS A 235 7.72 7.22 -19.41
CA LYS A 235 7.21 5.86 -19.65
C LYS A 235 7.93 5.11 -20.77
N THR A 236 8.57 5.83 -21.70
CA THR A 236 9.15 5.27 -22.92
C THR A 236 10.67 5.28 -22.94
N GLU A 237 11.32 6.20 -22.24
CA GLU A 237 12.78 6.28 -22.14
C GLU A 237 13.32 5.31 -21.09
N LEU A 238 13.19 4.02 -21.38
CA LEU A 238 13.64 2.94 -20.52
C LEU A 238 15.01 2.43 -20.99
N TYR A 239 15.94 2.25 -20.05
CA TYR A 239 17.22 1.61 -20.30
C TYR A 239 17.33 0.36 -19.42
N GLU A 240 17.35 -0.81 -20.03
CA GLU A 240 17.39 -2.09 -19.34
C GLU A 240 18.82 -2.63 -19.27
N GLN A 241 19.28 -2.93 -18.08
CA GLN A 241 20.57 -3.57 -17.85
C GLN A 241 20.54 -4.46 -16.61
N ARG A 242 21.29 -5.55 -16.65
CA ARG A 242 21.52 -6.38 -15.45
C ARG A 242 22.76 -5.90 -14.71
N VAL A 243 22.75 -6.03 -13.38
CA VAL A 243 23.98 -5.86 -12.60
C VAL A 243 24.95 -6.97 -12.99
N VAL A 244 26.09 -6.57 -13.53
CA VAL A 244 27.19 -7.51 -13.82
C VAL A 244 27.96 -7.69 -12.52
N MET A 245 27.91 -8.90 -11.98
CA MET A 245 28.65 -9.28 -10.79
C MET A 245 30.01 -9.83 -11.18
N GLY A 246 31.06 -9.49 -10.40
CA GLY A 246 32.36 -10.11 -10.55
C GLY A 246 32.29 -11.62 -10.30
N LYS A 247 33.29 -12.38 -10.79
CA LYS A 247 33.36 -13.85 -10.68
C LYS A 247 33.59 -14.40 -9.24
N THR A 248 33.42 -13.59 -8.20
CA THR A 248 33.61 -14.02 -6.81
C THR A 248 32.28 -14.50 -6.21
N ASP A 249 32.34 -15.58 -5.46
CA ASP A 249 31.18 -16.24 -4.81
C ASP A 249 30.41 -15.39 -3.81
N ASN A 250 30.88 -14.21 -3.49
CA ASN A 250 30.18 -13.22 -2.68
C ASN A 250 29.48 -12.20 -3.60
N LEU A 251 28.16 -12.29 -3.67
CA LEU A 251 27.22 -11.44 -4.41
C LEU A 251 27.22 -9.96 -3.93
N THR A 252 28.36 -9.46 -3.44
CA THR A 252 28.53 -8.10 -2.98
C THR A 252 29.13 -7.24 -4.09
N VAL A 253 28.39 -6.22 -4.51
CA VAL A 253 28.80 -5.25 -5.53
C VAL A 253 29.26 -3.97 -4.85
N SER A 254 30.42 -3.46 -5.24
CA SER A 254 30.94 -2.23 -4.66
C SER A 254 30.23 -0.99 -5.21
N ARG A 255 30.29 0.12 -4.46
CA ARG A 255 29.87 1.44 -4.96
C ARG A 255 30.50 1.77 -6.32
N PHE A 256 31.80 1.48 -6.47
CA PHE A 256 32.54 1.76 -7.70
C PHE A 256 31.93 1.01 -8.88
N ASP A 257 31.60 -0.26 -8.71
CA ASP A 257 31.01 -1.07 -9.79
C ASP A 257 29.62 -0.54 -10.18
N ILE A 258 28.79 -0.13 -9.23
CA ILE A 258 27.49 0.50 -9.51
C ILE A 258 27.67 1.79 -10.31
N LEU A 259 28.57 2.66 -9.87
CA LEU A 259 28.83 3.93 -10.56
C LEU A 259 29.42 3.72 -11.95
N ARG A 260 30.34 2.77 -12.11
CA ARG A 260 30.93 2.42 -13.39
C ARG A 260 29.90 1.86 -14.38
N GLN A 261 28.99 1.00 -13.89
CA GLN A 261 27.96 0.37 -14.76
C GLN A 261 26.84 1.33 -15.13
N PHE A 262 26.40 2.17 -14.21
CA PHE A 262 25.14 2.91 -14.35
C PHE A 262 25.28 4.44 -14.20
N GLY A 263 26.42 4.93 -13.73
CA GLY A 263 26.60 6.37 -13.46
C GLY A 263 26.47 7.27 -14.69
N GLY A 264 26.78 6.73 -15.88
CA GLY A 264 26.66 7.43 -17.16
C GLY A 264 25.28 7.30 -17.84
N VAL A 265 24.36 6.52 -17.29
CA VAL A 265 23.03 6.30 -17.91
C VAL A 265 22.15 7.54 -17.75
N LYS A 266 21.79 8.16 -18.88
CA LYS A 266 20.96 9.37 -18.92
C LYS A 266 19.45 9.10 -19.11
N ALA A 267 19.05 7.86 -19.35
CA ALA A 267 17.66 7.51 -19.56
C ALA A 267 16.78 7.92 -18.36
N SER A 268 15.55 8.33 -18.64
CA SER A 268 14.56 8.73 -17.64
C SER A 268 14.31 7.62 -16.61
N VAL A 269 14.29 6.36 -17.05
CA VAL A 269 14.14 5.19 -16.17
C VAL A 269 15.22 4.15 -16.46
N LEU A 270 16.02 3.82 -15.46
CA LEU A 270 16.94 2.70 -15.47
C LEU A 270 16.19 1.45 -14.94
N VAL A 271 16.08 0.42 -15.76
CA VAL A 271 15.47 -0.87 -15.38
C VAL A 271 16.59 -1.86 -15.08
N ILE A 272 16.72 -2.25 -13.81
CA ILE A 272 17.71 -3.22 -13.36
C ILE A 272 17.06 -4.61 -13.29
N GLY A 273 17.82 -5.64 -13.59
CA GLY A 273 17.42 -7.03 -13.43
C GLY A 273 17.11 -7.39 -11.96
N SER A 274 17.03 -8.68 -11.65
CA SER A 274 16.77 -9.14 -10.28
C SER A 274 17.88 -8.68 -9.31
N LEU A 275 17.47 -8.17 -8.16
CA LEU A 275 18.36 -7.75 -7.07
C LEU A 275 18.28 -8.68 -5.84
N ARG A 276 17.64 -9.83 -5.97
CA ARG A 276 17.38 -10.72 -4.82
C ARG A 276 18.64 -11.21 -4.12
N ASP A 277 19.66 -11.47 -4.89
CA ASP A 277 20.93 -12.00 -4.40
C ASP A 277 22.06 -10.95 -4.48
N VAL A 278 21.70 -9.70 -4.71
CA VAL A 278 22.68 -8.59 -4.80
C VAL A 278 22.78 -7.89 -3.47
N ASN A 279 23.97 -7.80 -2.93
CA ASN A 279 24.29 -6.93 -1.79
C ASN A 279 25.17 -5.77 -2.28
N VAL A 280 24.82 -4.54 -1.93
CA VAL A 280 25.57 -3.34 -2.34
C VAL A 280 26.33 -2.79 -1.14
N ALA A 281 27.66 -2.79 -1.23
CA ALA A 281 28.52 -2.25 -0.20
C ALA A 281 28.58 -0.72 -0.28
N LEU A 282 28.29 -0.08 0.84
CA LEU A 282 28.52 1.35 1.07
C LEU A 282 29.95 1.58 1.58
N ARG A 283 30.48 2.80 1.38
CA ARG A 283 31.76 3.20 1.98
C ARG A 283 31.57 3.52 3.46
N ASN A 284 32.67 3.49 4.21
CA ASN A 284 32.71 3.94 5.61
C ASN A 284 32.75 5.49 5.73
N THR A 285 31.97 6.20 4.93
CA THR A 285 31.76 7.65 5.11
C THR A 285 30.61 7.89 6.08
N SER A 286 30.60 9.02 6.74
CA SER A 286 29.53 9.40 7.67
C SER A 286 28.15 9.44 6.96
N GLU A 287 28.11 9.91 5.71
CA GLU A 287 26.87 9.97 4.92
C GLU A 287 26.36 8.59 4.53
N ASP A 288 27.23 7.72 4.03
CA ASP A 288 26.87 6.35 3.65
C ASP A 288 26.43 5.54 4.90
N ALA A 289 27.10 5.73 6.04
CA ALA A 289 26.71 5.12 7.30
C ALA A 289 25.34 5.63 7.79
N ALA A 290 25.12 6.95 7.71
CA ALA A 290 23.82 7.54 8.07
C ALA A 290 22.70 7.01 7.19
N PHE A 291 22.90 6.91 5.86
CA PHE A 291 21.95 6.31 4.93
C PHE A 291 21.69 4.84 5.27
N GLY A 292 22.73 4.03 5.48
CA GLY A 292 22.62 2.62 5.84
C GLY A 292 21.80 2.42 7.12
N ASN A 293 22.09 3.21 8.17
CA ASN A 293 21.34 3.16 9.43
C ASN A 293 19.85 3.53 9.28
N LYS A 294 19.54 4.54 8.46
CA LYS A 294 18.16 4.90 8.12
C LYS A 294 17.45 3.76 7.41
N LEU A 295 18.12 3.14 6.43
CA LEU A 295 17.58 2.06 5.64
C LEU A 295 17.32 0.82 6.50
N ASP A 296 18.26 0.44 7.35
CA ASP A 296 18.09 -0.69 8.27
C ASP A 296 16.94 -0.45 9.26
N ARG A 297 16.79 0.78 9.76
CA ARG A 297 15.65 1.16 10.62
C ARG A 297 14.33 1.06 9.89
N ALA A 298 14.25 1.57 8.65
CA ALA A 298 13.03 1.57 7.85
C ALA A 298 12.62 0.16 7.40
N LEU A 299 13.58 -0.75 7.23
CA LEU A 299 13.33 -2.14 6.84
C LEU A 299 13.11 -3.08 8.04
N ARG A 300 13.36 -2.63 9.27
CA ARG A 300 13.03 -3.42 10.46
C ARG A 300 11.52 -3.61 10.52
N ARG A 301 11.09 -4.84 10.54
CA ARG A 301 9.71 -5.18 10.85
C ARG A 301 9.45 -4.83 12.31
N SER A 302 8.76 -3.77 12.57
CA SER A 302 7.99 -3.70 13.82
C SER A 302 6.97 -4.82 13.73
N ASP A 303 6.85 -5.65 14.76
CA ASP A 303 5.94 -6.80 14.79
C ASP A 303 4.54 -6.45 14.31
N TYR A 304 4.31 -6.58 13.00
CA TYR A 304 3.01 -6.39 12.34
C TYR A 304 1.94 -7.39 12.83
N ARG A 305 2.34 -8.28 13.74
CA ARG A 305 1.42 -9.23 14.40
C ARG A 305 0.46 -8.58 15.40
N GLN A 306 0.72 -7.35 15.86
CA GLN A 306 -0.18 -6.69 16.83
C GLN A 306 -1.43 -6.07 16.16
N SER A 307 -1.43 -5.79 14.87
CA SER A 307 -2.59 -5.20 14.18
C SER A 307 -3.61 -6.23 13.66
N ARG A 308 -3.39 -7.52 13.85
CA ARG A 308 -4.35 -8.59 13.47
C ARG A 308 -5.19 -9.10 14.65
N ARG A 309 -5.16 -8.43 15.79
CA ARG A 309 -6.06 -8.71 16.91
C ARG A 309 -7.11 -7.59 16.98
N TRP A 310 -8.10 -7.72 16.13
CA TRP A 310 -9.42 -7.08 16.29
C TRP A 310 -10.49 -8.12 16.03
#